data_60e5c3dbcce3504b82dd53d0060699fc
#
_entry.id   60e5c3dbcce3504b82dd53d0060699fc
#
_cell.length_a   1.000
_cell.length_b   1.000
_cell.length_c   1.000
_cell.angle_alpha   90.00
_cell.angle_beta   90.00
_cell.angle_gamma   90.00
#
_symmetry.space_group_name_H-M   'P 1'
#
loop_
_entity.id
_entity.type
_entity.pdbx_description
1 polymer ?
#
loop_
_entity_poly.entity_id
_entity_poly.type
_entity_poly.pdbx_seq_one_letter_code
_entity_poly.pdbx_strand_id
1 'polypeptide(L)'
;EMATVILSLHAKQPKRGTISFDKAYIELFEYPRGEEAIITYTEDGHKEVISAGSTDRALEYEIADMEAAVAGEADRMHLDYTIDVMDMMTSIRKDWGMTYPEEEH
;
A
#
# COMPACT_ATOMS: atom_id res chain seq x y z
N GLU A 1 10.64 3.92 13.49
CA GLU A 1 10.26 3.46 12.15
C GLU A 1 10.73 4.46 11.10
N MET A 2 11.10 3.96 9.94
CA MET A 2 11.54 4.79 8.82
C MET A 2 10.89 4.29 7.54
N ALA A 3 10.37 5.20 6.71
CA ALA A 3 9.81 4.88 5.42
C ALA A 3 10.42 5.75 4.33
N THR A 4 10.66 5.17 3.17
CA THR A 4 11.13 5.87 1.99
C THR A 4 10.17 5.63 0.84
N VAL A 5 9.71 6.71 0.20
CA VAL A 5 8.80 6.67 -0.94
C VAL A 5 9.46 7.38 -2.13
N ILE A 6 9.49 6.70 -3.27
CA ILE A 6 10.03 7.25 -4.51
C ILE A 6 8.94 7.28 -5.57
N LEU A 7 8.66 8.47 -6.09
CA LEU A 7 7.62 8.71 -7.09
C LEU A 7 8.20 9.44 -8.31
N SER A 8 7.68 9.12 -9.49
CA SER A 8 8.04 9.85 -10.71
C SER A 8 6.88 9.84 -11.71
N LEU A 9 6.66 10.99 -12.33
CA LEU A 9 5.73 11.13 -13.47
C LEU A 9 6.44 10.96 -14.82
N HIS A 10 7.76 11.04 -14.85
CA HIS A 10 8.56 11.02 -16.07
C HIS A 10 9.30 9.71 -16.31
N ALA A 11 9.52 8.93 -15.27
CA ALA A 11 10.26 7.68 -15.37
C ALA A 11 9.43 6.51 -14.90
N LYS A 12 9.53 5.39 -15.61
CA LYS A 12 8.94 4.13 -15.17
C LYS A 12 9.84 3.52 -14.09
N GLN A 13 9.26 3.18 -12.97
CA GLN A 13 9.95 2.53 -11.86
C GLN A 13 9.32 1.19 -11.54
N PRO A 14 10.09 0.24 -10.99
CA PRO A 14 9.51 -1.00 -10.46
C PRO A 14 8.50 -0.70 -9.35
N LYS A 15 7.35 -1.32 -9.43
CA LYS A 15 6.36 -1.25 -8.35
C LYS A 15 6.67 -2.31 -7.32
N ARG A 16 7.27 -1.91 -6.23
CA ARG A 16 7.64 -2.82 -5.15
C ARG A 16 7.57 -2.14 -3.80
N GLY A 17 7.33 -2.95 -2.76
CA GLY A 17 7.40 -2.52 -1.38
C GLY A 17 8.28 -3.46 -0.59
N THR A 18 9.02 -2.95 0.37
CA THR A 18 9.86 -3.76 1.27
C THR A 18 9.60 -3.33 2.70
N ILE A 19 9.34 -4.30 3.58
CA ILE A 19 9.19 -4.08 5.02
C ILE A 19 10.29 -4.87 5.71
N SER A 20 11.15 -4.20 6.46
CA SER A 20 12.28 -4.81 7.15
C SER A 20 11.98 -5.02 8.64
N PHE A 21 12.28 -6.20 9.13
CA PHE A 21 12.21 -6.61 10.53
C PHE A 21 13.60 -7.04 11.02
N ASP A 22 13.71 -7.31 12.30
CA ASP A 22 15.01 -7.70 12.91
C ASP A 22 15.60 -8.99 12.31
N LYS A 23 14.75 -9.96 11.97
CA LYS A 23 15.19 -11.30 11.54
C LYS A 23 14.76 -11.69 10.15
N ALA A 24 14.01 -10.82 9.47
CA ALA A 24 13.47 -11.09 8.15
C ALA A 24 13.08 -9.79 7.45
N TYR A 25 12.93 -9.84 6.15
CA TYR A 25 12.27 -8.77 5.41
C TYR A 25 11.27 -9.36 4.42
N ILE A 26 10.21 -8.58 4.15
CA ILE A 26 9.13 -8.95 3.24
C ILE A 26 9.20 -8.06 2.02
N GLU A 27 9.15 -8.66 0.84
CA GLU A 27 9.09 -7.96 -0.44
C GLU A 27 7.77 -8.23 -1.13
N LEU A 28 7.14 -7.14 -1.60
CA LEU A 28 5.93 -7.17 -2.42
C LEU A 28 6.22 -6.56 -3.77
N PHE A 29 5.86 -7.25 -4.84
CA PHE A 29 6.07 -6.79 -6.21
C PHE A 29 4.74 -6.50 -6.89
N GLU A 30 4.74 -5.56 -7.82
CA GLU A 30 3.58 -5.20 -8.64
C GLU A 30 2.38 -4.70 -7.83
N TYR A 31 2.62 -4.01 -6.69
CA TYR A 31 1.48 -3.39 -6.00
C TYR A 31 0.85 -2.28 -6.89
N PRO A 32 -0.42 -1.98 -6.75
CA PRO A 32 -1.41 -2.49 -5.78
C PRO A 32 -2.03 -3.82 -6.18
N ARG A 33 -1.56 -4.44 -7.23
CA ARG A 33 -2.04 -5.71 -7.75
C ARG A 33 -1.10 -6.86 -7.44
N GLY A 34 -0.45 -6.82 -6.28
CA GLY A 34 0.44 -7.87 -5.82
C GLY A 34 -0.31 -9.15 -5.48
N GLU A 35 0.16 -10.27 -5.96
CA GLU A 35 -0.41 -11.60 -5.71
C GLU A 35 0.46 -12.44 -4.79
N GLU A 36 1.73 -12.06 -4.64
CA GLU A 36 2.72 -12.80 -3.87
C GLU A 36 3.52 -11.87 -2.96
N ALA A 37 3.90 -12.41 -1.81
CA ALA A 37 4.88 -11.82 -0.90
C ALA A 37 6.04 -12.78 -0.70
N ILE A 38 7.26 -12.26 -0.67
CA ILE A 38 8.46 -13.05 -0.42
C ILE A 38 9.04 -12.65 0.92
N ILE A 39 9.13 -13.60 1.84
CA ILE A 39 9.76 -13.41 3.13
C ILE A 39 11.17 -14.00 3.05
N THR A 40 12.18 -13.18 3.31
CA THR A 40 13.58 -13.61 3.36
C THR A 40 14.07 -13.51 4.80
N TYR A 41 14.50 -14.63 5.37
CA TYR A 41 15.06 -14.69 6.71
C TYR A 41 16.55 -14.36 6.67
N THR A 42 17.01 -13.48 7.56
CA THR A 42 18.37 -12.93 7.49
C THR A 42 19.43 -13.83 8.08
N GLU A 43 19.07 -14.78 8.95
CA GLU A 43 20.03 -15.66 9.60
C GLU A 43 20.65 -16.68 8.64
N ASP A 44 19.83 -17.28 7.79
CA ASP A 44 20.26 -18.36 6.86
C ASP A 44 19.95 -18.07 5.41
N GLY A 45 19.27 -16.96 5.14
CA GLY A 45 18.91 -16.54 3.79
C GLY A 45 17.80 -17.34 3.13
N HIS A 46 17.10 -18.23 3.85
CA HIS A 46 16.01 -18.98 3.25
C HIS A 46 14.81 -18.07 2.96
N LYS A 47 14.06 -18.44 1.93
CA LYS A 47 12.92 -17.66 1.46
C LYS A 47 11.63 -18.46 1.56
N GLU A 48 10.56 -17.76 1.90
CA GLU A 48 9.21 -18.29 1.91
C GLU A 48 8.35 -17.43 1.00
N VAL A 49 7.64 -18.05 0.05
CA VAL A 49 6.75 -17.36 -0.86
C VAL A 49 5.31 -17.59 -0.41
N ILE A 50 4.59 -16.51 -0.20
CA ILE A 50 3.16 -16.54 0.16
C ILE A 50 2.37 -16.03 -1.04
N SER A 51 1.50 -16.87 -1.59
CA SER A 51 0.62 -16.53 -2.70
C SER A 51 -0.81 -16.35 -2.20
N ALA A 52 -1.45 -15.25 -2.60
CA ALA A 52 -2.79 -14.88 -2.15
C ALA A 52 -3.84 -14.99 -3.29
N GLY A 53 -3.54 -15.69 -4.35
CA GLY A 53 -4.44 -15.88 -5.48
C GLY A 53 -4.25 -14.85 -6.58
N SER A 54 -5.33 -14.58 -7.33
CA SER A 54 -5.29 -13.71 -8.51
C SER A 54 -5.94 -12.35 -8.25
N THR A 55 -5.43 -11.32 -8.91
CA THR A 55 -6.01 -9.96 -8.88
C THR A 55 -6.88 -9.66 -10.11
N ASP A 56 -7.17 -10.64 -10.94
CA ASP A 56 -7.95 -10.46 -12.18
C ASP A 56 -9.33 -9.86 -11.93
N ARG A 57 -9.94 -10.15 -10.78
CA ARG A 57 -11.27 -9.70 -10.39
C ARG A 57 -11.23 -8.63 -9.30
N ALA A 58 -10.18 -7.81 -9.26
CA ALA A 58 -9.97 -6.84 -8.19
C ALA A 58 -11.13 -5.86 -8.02
N LEU A 59 -11.71 -5.37 -9.12
CA LEU A 59 -12.87 -4.47 -9.05
C LEU A 59 -14.13 -5.13 -8.48
N GLU A 60 -14.32 -6.41 -8.73
CA GLU A 60 -15.44 -7.16 -8.14
C GLU A 60 -15.26 -7.31 -6.63
N TYR A 61 -14.03 -7.55 -6.16
CA TYR A 61 -13.73 -7.61 -4.74
C TYR A 61 -13.95 -6.27 -4.04
N GLU A 62 -13.60 -5.18 -4.69
CA GLU A 62 -13.85 -3.83 -4.20
C GLU A 62 -15.35 -3.57 -3.99
N ILE A 63 -16.17 -3.94 -4.96
CA ILE A 63 -17.63 -3.80 -4.87
C ILE A 63 -18.18 -4.66 -3.73
N ALA A 64 -17.74 -5.91 -3.62
CA ALA A 64 -18.19 -6.82 -2.58
C ALA A 64 -17.82 -6.30 -1.18
N ASP A 65 -16.64 -5.73 -1.01
CA ASP A 65 -16.20 -5.14 0.25
C ASP A 65 -17.04 -3.92 0.63
N MET A 66 -17.39 -3.09 -0.35
CA MET A 66 -18.28 -1.94 -0.12
C MET A 66 -19.68 -2.41 0.30
N GLU A 67 -20.24 -3.40 -0.38
CA GLU A 67 -21.55 -3.96 -0.02
C GLU A 67 -21.54 -4.51 1.42
N ALA A 68 -20.50 -5.23 1.80
CA ALA A 68 -20.34 -5.76 3.14
C ALA A 68 -20.24 -4.64 4.19
N ALA A 69 -19.51 -3.57 3.90
CA ALA A 69 -19.37 -2.42 4.79
C ALA A 69 -20.69 -1.68 4.98
N VAL A 70 -21.46 -1.47 3.92
CA VAL A 70 -22.77 -0.81 3.96
C VAL A 70 -23.77 -1.65 4.76
N ALA A 71 -23.73 -2.96 4.63
CA ALA A 71 -24.58 -3.88 5.37
C ALA A 71 -24.14 -4.06 6.85
N GLY A 72 -22.99 -3.52 7.24
CA GLY A 72 -22.45 -3.67 8.58
C GLY A 72 -21.88 -5.05 8.89
N GLU A 73 -21.65 -5.87 7.88
CA GLU A 73 -21.17 -7.25 8.04
C GLU A 73 -19.67 -7.35 8.24
N ALA A 74 -18.90 -6.48 7.58
CA ALA A 74 -17.44 -6.46 7.67
C ALA A 74 -16.88 -5.09 7.32
N ASP A 75 -15.78 -4.72 7.93
CA ASP A 75 -15.00 -3.52 7.57
C ASP A 75 -13.68 -3.97 6.93
N ARG A 76 -13.72 -4.26 5.64
CA ARG A 76 -12.55 -4.61 4.84
C ARG A 76 -11.99 -3.41 4.08
N MET A 77 -12.68 -2.29 4.15
CA MET A 77 -12.30 -1.08 3.45
C MET A 77 -11.24 -0.28 4.18
N HIS A 78 -11.11 -0.49 5.49
CA HIS A 78 -10.12 0.17 6.33
C HIS A 78 -10.07 1.69 6.10
N LEU A 79 -11.22 2.35 6.28
CA LEU A 79 -11.32 3.81 6.11
C LEU A 79 -10.38 4.56 7.05
N ASP A 80 -10.10 4.00 8.23
CA ASP A 80 -9.12 4.50 9.18
C ASP A 80 -7.72 4.61 8.56
N TYR A 81 -7.28 3.60 7.82
CA TYR A 81 -5.99 3.64 7.11
C TYR A 81 -5.97 4.69 6.01
N THR A 82 -7.08 4.86 5.29
CA THR A 82 -7.21 5.90 4.28
C THR A 82 -7.05 7.28 4.89
N ILE A 83 -7.70 7.53 6.03
CA ILE A 83 -7.58 8.79 6.76
C ILE A 83 -6.15 9.04 7.21
N ASP A 84 -5.49 8.03 7.80
CA ASP A 84 -4.11 8.15 8.25
C ASP A 84 -3.16 8.49 7.09
N VAL A 85 -3.30 7.83 5.96
CA VAL A 85 -2.49 8.10 4.76
C VAL A 85 -2.74 9.51 4.24
N MET A 86 -3.99 9.94 4.18
CA MET A 86 -4.34 11.30 3.73
C MET A 86 -3.79 12.37 4.67
N ASP A 87 -3.79 12.12 5.97
CA ASP A 87 -3.19 13.02 6.95
C ASP A 87 -1.68 13.15 6.77
N MET A 88 -0.99 12.03 6.53
CA MET A 88 0.45 12.05 6.23
C MET A 88 0.76 12.82 4.95
N MET A 89 0.01 12.57 3.89
CA MET A 89 0.18 13.27 2.61
C MET A 89 -0.08 14.76 2.74
N THR A 90 -1.09 15.15 3.50
CA THR A 90 -1.41 16.55 3.75
C THR A 90 -0.28 17.25 4.52
N SER A 91 0.29 16.60 5.52
CA SER A 91 1.42 17.12 6.27
C SER A 91 2.64 17.34 5.38
N ILE A 92 2.94 16.39 4.51
CA ILE A 92 4.06 16.48 3.55
C ILE A 92 3.83 17.66 2.59
N ARG A 93 2.62 17.81 2.05
CA ARG A 93 2.29 18.96 1.16
C ARG A 93 2.50 20.29 1.86
N LYS A 94 2.09 20.41 3.12
CA LYS A 94 2.28 21.62 3.91
C LYS A 94 3.77 21.93 4.09
N ASP A 95 4.58 20.93 4.38
CA ASP A 95 6.03 21.09 4.54
C ASP A 95 6.69 21.56 3.23
N TRP A 96 6.17 21.12 2.10
CA TRP A 96 6.65 21.55 0.79
C TRP A 96 6.10 22.92 0.35
N GLY A 97 5.12 23.47 1.08
CA GLY A 97 4.42 24.69 0.67
C GLY A 97 3.58 24.52 -0.58
N MET A 98 3.11 23.29 -0.84
CA MET A 98 2.34 22.96 -2.04
C MET A 98 0.84 23.06 -1.77
N THR A 99 0.17 23.92 -2.53
CA THR A 99 -1.29 24.05 -2.52
C THR A 99 -1.85 23.93 -3.93
N TYR A 100 -3.06 23.45 -4.05
CA TYR A 100 -3.77 23.44 -5.33
C TYR A 100 -4.54 24.75 -5.51
N PRO A 101 -4.75 25.22 -6.78
CA PRO A 101 -5.50 26.46 -7.01
C PRO A 101 -6.89 26.46 -6.37
N GLU A 102 -7.54 25.31 -6.29
CA GLU A 102 -8.87 25.17 -5.69
C GLU A 102 -8.87 25.39 -4.17
N GLU A 103 -7.72 25.29 -3.53
CA GLU A 103 -7.55 25.50 -2.08
C GLU A 103 -7.26 26.96 -1.74
N GLU A 104 -6.99 27.79 -2.72
CA GLU A 104 -6.72 29.22 -2.55
C GLU A 104 -8.03 30.00 -2.53
N HIS A 105 -8.48 30.36 -1.35
CA HIS A 105 -9.71 31.14 -1.15
C HIS A 105 -9.43 32.48 -0.48
#